data_f9ee2b9b7fbf353ac678f0dfb9c32d99
#
_entry.id   f9ee2b9b7fbf353ac678f0dfb9c32d99
#
_cell.length_a   1.000
_cell.length_b   1.000
_cell.length_c   1.000
_cell.angle_alpha   90.00
_cell.angle_beta   90.00
_cell.angle_gamma   90.00
#
_symmetry.space_group_name_H-M   'P 1'
#
loop_
_entity.id
_entity.type
_entity.pdbx_description
1 polymer ?
#
loop_
_entity_poly.entity_id
_entity_poly.type
_entity_poly.pdbx_seq_one_letter_code
_entity_poly.pdbx_strand_id
1 'polypeptide(L)'
;FTWADGNGITDLAAVPNVFAGGSWINILDPAYGLPTVRINEFLASNVNTNGLRDEFGNLDDWIELYNYGANPVDLNGCALTDDASVPGKWVFPSVTLAPNQYLVVFASGLDRKIVGGTNKLHTSFSLSTGGEYLGLYNAESPRVAMDEFAPTYPEQRDDYSYGRDPANALRYFSVPTPGAANG
;
A
#
# COMPACT_ATOMS: atom_id res chain seq x y z
N PHE A 1 2.23 2.40 30.58
CA PHE A 1 2.29 1.23 31.48
C PHE A 1 2.82 1.67 32.85
N THR A 2 2.23 1.15 33.91
CA THR A 2 2.68 1.41 35.29
C THR A 2 2.85 0.06 35.98
N TRP A 3 3.96 -0.11 36.64
CA TRP A 3 4.30 -1.29 37.42
C TRP A 3 4.51 -0.89 38.87
N ALA A 4 3.78 -1.53 39.78
CA ALA A 4 3.91 -1.27 41.20
C ALA A 4 5.13 -2.03 41.79
N ASP A 5 5.65 -1.51 42.90
CA ASP A 5 6.63 -2.24 43.69
C ASP A 5 6.07 -3.59 44.12
N GLY A 6 6.92 -4.63 44.15
CA GLY A 6 6.48 -5.96 44.52
C GLY A 6 5.64 -6.69 43.49
N ASN A 7 5.67 -6.26 42.21
CA ASN A 7 4.92 -6.88 41.10
C ASN A 7 5.33 -8.33 40.74
N GLY A 8 6.35 -8.88 41.38
CA GLY A 8 6.85 -10.25 41.16
C GLY A 8 7.75 -10.41 39.95
N ILE A 9 8.09 -9.31 39.26
CA ILE A 9 9.04 -9.35 38.14
C ILE A 9 10.48 -9.27 38.72
N THR A 10 11.30 -10.21 38.31
CA THR A 10 12.73 -10.28 38.69
C THR A 10 13.58 -10.51 37.45
N ASP A 11 14.86 -10.20 37.54
CA ASP A 11 15.84 -10.60 36.52
C ASP A 11 16.22 -12.08 36.66
N LEU A 12 17.10 -12.57 35.77
CA LEU A 12 17.60 -13.93 35.76
C LEU A 12 18.94 -14.05 36.51
N ALA A 13 19.30 -13.11 37.36
CA ALA A 13 20.53 -13.19 38.17
C ALA A 13 20.47 -14.37 39.17
N ALA A 14 21.64 -14.87 39.58
CA ALA A 14 21.74 -15.97 40.58
C ALA A 14 21.08 -15.58 41.91
N VAL A 15 21.07 -14.30 42.25
CA VAL A 15 20.20 -13.70 43.28
C VAL A 15 19.28 -12.72 42.53
N PRO A 16 18.02 -13.06 42.29
CA PRO A 16 17.11 -12.26 41.51
C PRO A 16 16.90 -10.86 42.10
N ASN A 17 17.09 -9.82 41.31
CA ASN A 17 16.74 -8.47 41.70
C ASN A 17 15.24 -8.24 41.38
N VAL A 18 14.50 -7.75 42.37
CA VAL A 18 13.11 -7.38 42.21
C VAL A 18 13.03 -6.06 41.45
N PHE A 19 12.19 -6.01 40.45
CA PHE A 19 11.91 -4.75 39.75
C PHE A 19 11.19 -3.79 40.70
N ALA A 20 11.82 -2.64 40.97
CA ALA A 20 11.33 -1.65 41.98
C ALA A 20 10.04 -0.92 41.56
N GLY A 21 9.50 -1.22 40.40
CA GLY A 21 8.37 -0.51 39.84
C GLY A 21 8.78 0.72 39.04
N GLY A 22 7.82 1.29 38.33
CA GLY A 22 8.02 2.49 37.52
C GLY A 22 6.82 2.78 36.64
N SER A 23 6.81 3.97 36.09
CA SER A 23 5.82 4.35 35.07
C SER A 23 6.49 5.01 33.91
N TRP A 24 6.00 4.71 32.71
CA TRP A 24 6.43 5.38 31.48
C TRP A 24 5.23 5.58 30.56
N ILE A 25 5.31 6.61 29.76
CA ILE A 25 4.31 6.89 28.74
C ILE A 25 4.90 6.53 27.38
N ASN A 26 4.25 5.62 26.70
CA ASN A 26 4.50 5.38 25.29
C ASN A 26 3.38 6.08 24.51
N ILE A 27 3.75 7.06 23.71
CA ILE A 27 2.85 7.63 22.72
C ILE A 27 2.94 6.71 21.51
N LEU A 28 1.87 5.96 21.24
CA LEU A 28 1.75 5.17 20.02
C LEU A 28 1.31 6.11 18.91
N ASP A 29 2.23 6.44 18.02
CA ASP A 29 1.87 7.01 16.71
C ASP A 29 1.57 5.84 15.77
N PRO A 30 0.32 5.64 15.35
CA PRO A 30 -0.03 4.54 14.47
C PRO A 30 0.66 4.61 13.09
N ALA A 31 1.14 5.81 12.71
CA ALA A 31 1.93 5.99 11.49
C ALA A 31 3.43 5.75 11.70
N TYR A 32 3.88 5.59 12.96
CA TYR A 32 5.29 5.37 13.25
C TYR A 32 5.73 3.99 12.74
N GLY A 33 6.70 4.02 11.86
CA GLY A 33 7.25 2.79 11.26
C GLY A 33 6.49 2.29 10.03
N LEU A 34 5.39 2.93 9.63
CA LEU A 34 4.76 2.61 8.35
C LEU A 34 5.69 2.96 7.18
N PRO A 35 5.77 2.09 6.18
CA PRO A 35 6.51 2.39 4.95
C PRO A 35 5.97 3.64 4.27
N THR A 36 6.87 4.46 3.71
CA THR A 36 6.54 5.72 3.04
C THR A 36 6.05 5.51 1.61
N VAL A 37 5.08 4.62 1.43
CA VAL A 37 4.48 4.29 0.13
C VAL A 37 3.00 4.59 0.17
N ARG A 38 2.49 5.16 -0.91
CA ARG A 38 1.07 5.47 -1.08
C ARG A 38 0.56 5.02 -2.44
N ILE A 39 -0.75 4.94 -2.59
CA ILE A 39 -1.41 4.82 -3.89
C ILE A 39 -1.39 6.22 -4.53
N ASN A 40 -0.65 6.36 -5.62
CA ASN A 40 -0.45 7.63 -6.31
C ASN A 40 -1.55 7.89 -7.33
N GLU A 41 -1.84 6.90 -8.16
CA GLU A 41 -2.78 6.97 -9.26
C GLU A 41 -3.39 5.58 -9.51
N PHE A 42 -4.62 5.51 -10.01
CA PHE A 42 -5.19 4.28 -10.54
C PHE A 42 -6.13 4.57 -11.68
N LEU A 43 -6.37 3.58 -12.52
CA LEU A 43 -7.27 3.65 -13.66
C LEU A 43 -8.12 2.37 -13.70
N ALA A 44 -9.44 2.52 -13.54
CA ALA A 44 -10.41 1.43 -13.44
C ALA A 44 -11.19 1.17 -14.74
N SER A 45 -10.79 1.79 -15.86
CA SER A 45 -11.35 1.53 -17.19
C SER A 45 -10.32 1.94 -18.25
N ASN A 46 -9.40 1.03 -18.56
CA ASN A 46 -8.32 1.23 -19.53
C ASN A 46 -8.73 0.66 -20.88
N VAL A 47 -9.36 1.46 -21.72
CA VAL A 47 -9.94 1.02 -23.01
C VAL A 47 -9.28 1.65 -24.24
N ASN A 48 -8.47 2.70 -24.04
CA ASN A 48 -7.77 3.39 -25.12
C ASN A 48 -6.69 2.49 -25.75
N THR A 49 -6.72 2.36 -27.06
CA THR A 49 -5.72 1.55 -27.80
C THR A 49 -4.27 1.98 -27.58
N ASN A 50 -4.04 3.25 -27.18
CA ASN A 50 -2.74 3.79 -26.80
C ASN A 50 -2.50 3.75 -25.27
N GLY A 51 -3.43 3.17 -24.49
CA GLY A 51 -3.32 3.01 -23.05
C GLY A 51 -2.17 2.08 -22.65
N LEU A 52 -1.85 2.10 -21.37
CA LEU A 52 -0.82 1.22 -20.80
C LEU A 52 -1.24 -0.24 -20.97
N ARG A 53 -0.31 -1.06 -21.45
CA ARG A 53 -0.54 -2.50 -21.64
C ARG A 53 0.33 -3.32 -20.69
N ASP A 54 -0.21 -4.47 -20.31
CA ASP A 54 0.54 -5.50 -19.62
C ASP A 54 1.57 -6.20 -20.54
N GLU A 55 2.30 -7.19 -20.04
CA GLU A 55 3.27 -7.98 -20.83
C GLU A 55 2.64 -8.89 -21.87
N PHE A 56 1.33 -9.08 -21.84
CA PHE A 56 0.57 -9.88 -22.82
C PHE A 56 -0.09 -9.00 -23.88
N GLY A 57 0.00 -7.66 -23.74
CA GLY A 57 -0.60 -6.69 -24.64
C GLY A 57 -2.06 -6.33 -24.29
N ASN A 58 -2.56 -6.74 -23.13
CA ASN A 58 -3.91 -6.42 -22.67
C ASN A 58 -3.98 -4.99 -22.10
N LEU A 59 -5.19 -4.42 -22.18
CA LEU A 59 -5.56 -3.16 -21.55
C LEU A 59 -6.30 -3.46 -20.25
N ASP A 60 -5.53 -3.82 -19.21
CA ASP A 60 -6.10 -4.05 -17.89
C ASP A 60 -6.11 -2.75 -17.06
N ASP A 61 -7.00 -2.71 -16.07
CA ASP A 61 -6.95 -1.69 -15.02
C ASP A 61 -5.59 -1.72 -14.31
N TRP A 62 -5.22 -0.63 -13.68
CA TRP A 62 -3.93 -0.57 -12.99
C TRP A 62 -3.95 0.35 -11.78
N ILE A 63 -3.05 0.07 -10.84
CA ILE A 63 -2.80 0.83 -9.62
C ILE A 63 -1.32 1.20 -9.62
N GLU A 64 -1.03 2.46 -9.37
CA GLU A 64 0.34 2.93 -9.21
C GLU A 64 0.64 3.27 -7.76
N LEU A 65 1.76 2.74 -7.27
CA LEU A 65 2.33 3.09 -5.97
C LEU A 65 3.48 4.07 -6.15
N TYR A 66 3.67 4.92 -5.16
CA TYR A 66 4.76 5.89 -5.11
C TYR A 66 5.45 5.88 -3.75
N ASN A 67 6.77 5.72 -3.72
CA ASN A 67 7.56 5.92 -2.51
C ASN A 67 7.93 7.40 -2.37
N TYR A 68 7.24 8.08 -1.47
CA TYR A 68 7.46 9.50 -1.18
C TYR A 68 8.55 9.74 -0.12
N GLY A 69 9.17 8.68 0.40
CA GLY A 69 10.22 8.72 1.43
C GLY A 69 11.62 8.89 0.86
N ALA A 70 12.57 9.08 1.75
CA ALA A 70 14.00 9.22 1.42
C ALA A 70 14.74 7.87 1.37
N ASN A 71 14.12 6.78 1.79
CA ASN A 71 14.73 5.45 1.85
C ASN A 71 14.01 4.47 0.93
N PRO A 72 14.72 3.44 0.41
CA PRO A 72 14.07 2.33 -0.27
C PRO A 72 13.10 1.59 0.66
N VAL A 73 11.97 1.13 0.12
CA VAL A 73 10.96 0.33 0.84
C VAL A 73 10.84 -1.04 0.17
N ASP A 74 11.02 -2.11 0.95
CA ASP A 74 10.64 -3.45 0.51
C ASP A 74 9.14 -3.65 0.76
N LEU A 75 8.40 -3.94 -0.31
CA LEU A 75 6.97 -4.21 -0.26
C LEU A 75 6.65 -5.65 0.11
N ASN A 76 7.65 -6.49 0.39
CA ASN A 76 7.43 -7.90 0.75
C ASN A 76 6.43 -8.03 1.90
N GLY A 77 5.36 -8.76 1.66
CA GLY A 77 4.31 -8.96 2.65
C GLY A 77 3.30 -7.81 2.78
N CYS A 78 3.56 -6.60 2.26
CA CYS A 78 2.51 -5.58 2.10
C CYS A 78 1.38 -6.09 1.21
N ALA A 79 0.22 -5.47 1.23
CA ALA A 79 -0.92 -5.98 0.48
C ALA A 79 -1.76 -4.86 -0.16
N LEU A 80 -2.31 -5.16 -1.34
CA LEU A 80 -3.40 -4.40 -1.96
C LEU A 80 -4.73 -5.13 -1.78
N THR A 81 -5.80 -4.38 -1.63
CA THR A 81 -7.15 -4.92 -1.51
C THR A 81 -8.20 -3.93 -2.03
N ASP A 82 -9.26 -4.46 -2.64
CA ASP A 82 -10.50 -3.79 -3.01
C ASP A 82 -11.61 -4.01 -1.97
N ASP A 83 -11.29 -4.68 -0.84
CA ASP A 83 -12.23 -5.03 0.22
C ASP A 83 -11.62 -4.74 1.60
N ALA A 84 -12.14 -3.75 2.30
CA ALA A 84 -11.67 -3.36 3.63
C ALA A 84 -11.76 -4.49 4.68
N SER A 85 -12.65 -5.48 4.47
CA SER A 85 -12.78 -6.64 5.36
C SER A 85 -11.69 -7.69 5.14
N VAL A 86 -10.93 -7.59 4.03
CA VAL A 86 -9.87 -8.54 3.65
C VAL A 86 -8.54 -7.79 3.37
N PRO A 87 -7.87 -7.23 4.40
CA PRO A 87 -6.67 -6.40 4.24
C PRO A 87 -5.49 -7.09 3.56
N GLY A 88 -5.49 -8.41 3.50
CA GLY A 88 -4.44 -9.23 2.86
C GLY A 88 -4.86 -9.88 1.55
N LYS A 89 -5.83 -9.33 0.82
CA LYS A 89 -6.41 -9.96 -0.37
C LYS A 89 -5.38 -10.31 -1.44
N TRP A 90 -4.46 -9.41 -1.71
CA TRP A 90 -3.33 -9.65 -2.62
C TRP A 90 -2.03 -9.16 -1.97
N VAL A 91 -1.13 -10.10 -1.67
CA VAL A 91 0.13 -9.83 -0.96
C VAL A 91 1.27 -9.71 -1.96
N PHE A 92 2.06 -8.63 -1.84
CA PHE A 92 3.25 -8.39 -2.66
C PHE A 92 4.31 -9.48 -2.45
N PRO A 93 4.99 -9.90 -3.53
CA PRO A 93 6.29 -10.58 -3.42
C PRO A 93 7.35 -9.57 -2.96
N SER A 94 8.60 -10.06 -2.74
CA SER A 94 9.72 -9.15 -2.47
C SER A 94 9.99 -8.27 -3.68
N VAL A 95 9.69 -6.99 -3.53
CA VAL A 95 9.91 -5.93 -4.52
C VAL A 95 10.33 -4.68 -3.77
N THR A 96 11.47 -4.10 -4.13
CA THR A 96 11.98 -2.88 -3.52
C THR A 96 11.63 -1.67 -4.39
N LEU A 97 11.00 -0.68 -3.77
CA LEU A 97 10.66 0.59 -4.38
C LEU A 97 11.63 1.67 -3.88
N ALA A 98 12.52 2.13 -4.74
CA ALA A 98 13.51 3.16 -4.39
C ALA A 98 12.84 4.50 -4.04
N PRO A 99 13.55 5.44 -3.38
CA PRO A 99 13.04 6.79 -3.14
C PRO A 99 12.57 7.47 -4.43
N ASN A 100 11.41 8.11 -4.37
CA ASN A 100 10.78 8.80 -5.52
C ASN A 100 10.48 7.88 -6.73
N GLN A 101 10.44 6.58 -6.54
CA GLN A 101 10.10 5.62 -7.60
C GLN A 101 8.60 5.33 -7.60
N TYR A 102 8.09 5.06 -8.80
CA TYR A 102 6.74 4.59 -9.06
C TYR A 102 6.75 3.09 -9.39
N LEU A 103 5.68 2.40 -9.03
CA LEU A 103 5.46 0.99 -9.35
C LEU A 103 4.02 0.79 -9.81
N VAL A 104 3.84 0.36 -11.04
CA VAL A 104 2.53 -0.02 -11.56
C VAL A 104 2.26 -1.49 -11.29
N VAL A 105 1.06 -1.77 -10.80
CA VAL A 105 0.50 -3.12 -10.60
C VAL A 105 -0.80 -3.18 -11.39
N PHE A 106 -0.93 -4.16 -12.29
CA PHE A 106 -2.17 -4.35 -13.04
C PHE A 106 -3.26 -4.99 -12.17
N ALA A 107 -4.45 -4.42 -12.19
CA ALA A 107 -5.62 -4.92 -11.48
C ALA A 107 -6.45 -5.80 -12.44
N SER A 108 -5.89 -6.95 -12.81
CA SER A 108 -6.42 -7.82 -13.88
C SER A 108 -7.08 -9.11 -13.38
N GLY A 109 -6.99 -9.40 -12.07
CA GLY A 109 -7.47 -10.67 -11.52
C GLY A 109 -6.56 -11.87 -11.75
N LEU A 110 -5.41 -11.72 -12.41
CA LEU A 110 -4.51 -12.83 -12.76
C LEU A 110 -3.69 -13.39 -11.59
N ASP A 111 -3.63 -12.70 -10.45
CA ASP A 111 -2.83 -13.08 -9.25
C ASP A 111 -1.37 -13.42 -9.60
N ARG A 112 -0.72 -12.59 -10.39
CA ARG A 112 0.64 -12.83 -10.86
C ARG A 112 1.65 -12.05 -10.05
N LYS A 113 2.62 -12.77 -9.45
CA LYS A 113 3.62 -12.22 -8.52
C LYS A 113 5.07 -12.41 -9.00
N ILE A 114 5.27 -12.56 -10.31
CA ILE A 114 6.60 -12.77 -10.89
C ILE A 114 7.28 -11.41 -11.06
N VAL A 115 8.46 -11.26 -10.47
CA VAL A 115 9.26 -10.03 -10.54
C VAL A 115 10.42 -10.22 -11.50
N GLY A 116 10.73 -9.17 -12.27
CA GLY A 116 11.92 -9.12 -13.14
C GLY A 116 11.65 -9.42 -14.61
N GLY A 117 12.59 -9.03 -15.45
CA GLY A 117 12.44 -9.09 -16.90
C GLY A 117 11.31 -8.19 -17.39
N THR A 118 10.48 -8.71 -18.30
CA THR A 118 9.28 -8.02 -18.81
C THR A 118 8.03 -8.29 -17.99
N ASN A 119 8.12 -9.17 -16.95
CA ASN A 119 6.98 -9.50 -16.12
C ASN A 119 6.43 -8.28 -15.38
N LYS A 120 5.10 -8.25 -15.25
CA LYS A 120 4.37 -7.26 -14.47
C LYS A 120 3.71 -7.94 -13.27
N LEU A 121 3.42 -7.14 -12.25
CA LEU A 121 2.63 -7.58 -11.11
C LEU A 121 1.14 -7.44 -11.45
N HIS A 122 0.36 -8.45 -11.10
CA HIS A 122 -1.08 -8.45 -11.30
C HIS A 122 -1.80 -8.83 -10.01
N THR A 123 -2.78 -8.05 -9.60
CA THR A 123 -3.60 -8.38 -8.43
C THR A 123 -4.51 -9.58 -8.71
N SER A 124 -5.11 -10.12 -7.64
CA SER A 124 -6.15 -11.15 -7.71
C SER A 124 -7.56 -10.56 -7.90
N PHE A 125 -7.67 -9.27 -8.14
CA PHE A 125 -8.92 -8.52 -8.33
C PHE A 125 -8.77 -7.49 -9.45
N SER A 126 -9.90 -7.01 -9.98
CA SER A 126 -10.00 -5.87 -10.90
C SER A 126 -10.65 -4.69 -10.19
N LEU A 127 -10.58 -3.48 -10.77
CA LEU A 127 -11.19 -2.29 -10.20
C LEU A 127 -12.60 -2.07 -10.76
N SER A 128 -13.52 -1.58 -9.92
CA SER A 128 -14.88 -1.23 -10.31
C SER A 128 -14.97 0.20 -10.85
N THR A 129 -15.58 0.40 -12.01
CA THR A 129 -15.87 1.74 -12.54
C THR A 129 -16.90 2.49 -11.70
N GLY A 130 -17.79 1.77 -11.00
CA GLY A 130 -18.82 2.37 -10.13
C GLY A 130 -18.30 2.92 -8.80
N GLY A 131 -17.01 2.71 -8.51
CA GLY A 131 -16.40 3.02 -7.22
C GLY A 131 -16.47 1.84 -6.26
N GLU A 132 -15.41 1.66 -5.49
CA GLU A 132 -15.28 0.67 -4.42
C GLU A 132 -14.16 1.08 -3.48
N TYR A 133 -13.93 0.30 -2.42
CA TYR A 133 -12.77 0.48 -1.55
C TYR A 133 -11.47 0.13 -2.30
N LEU A 134 -10.40 0.85 -2.04
CA LEU A 134 -9.05 0.48 -2.47
C LEU A 134 -8.05 0.83 -1.37
N GLY A 135 -7.30 -0.16 -0.87
CA GLY A 135 -6.36 0.01 0.23
C GLY A 135 -5.01 -0.64 -0.01
N LEU A 136 -3.97 0.02 0.53
CA LEU A 136 -2.61 -0.48 0.65
C LEU A 136 -2.29 -0.68 2.13
N TYR A 137 -1.88 -1.89 2.50
CA TYR A 137 -1.62 -2.31 3.88
C TYR A 137 -0.18 -2.74 4.09
N ASN A 138 0.33 -2.55 5.31
CA ASN A 138 1.65 -3.04 5.73
C ASN A 138 1.68 -4.57 5.88
N ALA A 139 2.88 -5.10 6.17
CA ALA A 139 3.11 -6.54 6.33
C ALA A 139 2.86 -7.06 7.76
N GLU A 140 2.47 -6.21 8.69
CA GLU A 140 2.32 -6.58 10.11
C GLU A 140 1.05 -7.36 10.40
N SER A 141 0.94 -7.89 11.61
CA SER A 141 -0.26 -8.57 12.11
C SER A 141 -0.65 -8.00 13.48
N PRO A 142 -1.80 -7.35 13.62
CA PRO A 142 -2.76 -7.04 12.53
C PRO A 142 -2.18 -6.05 11.52
N ARG A 143 -2.65 -6.13 10.27
CA ARG A 143 -2.29 -5.18 9.22
C ARG A 143 -2.82 -3.79 9.52
N VAL A 144 -2.05 -2.77 9.16
CA VAL A 144 -2.43 -1.36 9.26
C VAL A 144 -2.46 -0.75 7.87
N ALA A 145 -3.48 0.02 7.55
CA ALA A 145 -3.56 0.75 6.29
C ALA A 145 -2.43 1.79 6.22
N MET A 146 -1.67 1.74 5.15
CA MET A 146 -0.64 2.74 4.81
C MET A 146 -1.28 3.88 4.02
N ASP A 147 -2.20 3.55 3.12
CA ASP A 147 -3.01 4.48 2.34
C ASP A 147 -4.30 3.80 1.88
N GLU A 148 -5.38 4.57 1.75
CA GLU A 148 -6.67 4.03 1.34
C GLU A 148 -7.58 5.07 0.69
N PHE A 149 -8.44 4.61 -0.19
CA PHE A 149 -9.60 5.34 -0.70
C PHE A 149 -10.85 4.74 -0.04
N ALA A 150 -11.31 5.34 1.05
CA ALA A 150 -12.37 4.83 1.92
C ALA A 150 -13.51 5.86 2.07
N PRO A 151 -14.77 5.44 2.26
CA PRO A 151 -15.23 4.05 2.18
C PRO A 151 -15.21 3.50 0.75
N THR A 152 -15.16 4.37 -0.25
CA THR A 152 -15.11 4.03 -1.67
C THR A 152 -14.47 5.20 -2.45
N TYR A 153 -13.71 4.91 -3.49
CA TYR A 153 -13.32 5.92 -4.46
C TYR A 153 -14.53 6.32 -5.34
N PRO A 154 -14.53 7.52 -5.95
CA PRO A 154 -15.66 7.98 -6.77
C PRO A 154 -15.78 7.19 -8.07
N GLU A 155 -16.97 7.25 -8.70
CA GLU A 155 -17.23 6.67 -10.03
C GLU A 155 -16.13 7.05 -11.03
N GLN A 156 -15.65 6.07 -11.78
CA GLN A 156 -14.55 6.22 -12.74
C GLN A 156 -15.08 6.36 -14.16
N ARG A 157 -14.24 6.87 -15.06
CA ARG A 157 -14.56 7.09 -16.48
C ARG A 157 -13.52 6.41 -17.35
N ASP A 158 -13.92 6.02 -18.53
CA ASP A 158 -13.02 5.43 -19.52
C ASP A 158 -11.80 6.33 -19.76
N ASP A 159 -10.60 5.75 -19.55
CA ASP A 159 -9.32 6.38 -19.79
C ASP A 159 -9.00 7.63 -18.94
N TYR A 160 -9.81 7.90 -17.91
CA TYR A 160 -9.50 8.87 -16.87
C TYR A 160 -8.98 8.14 -15.64
N SER A 161 -7.80 8.48 -15.21
CA SER A 161 -7.27 8.00 -13.94
C SER A 161 -7.75 8.89 -12.78
N TYR A 162 -7.62 8.36 -11.57
CA TYR A 162 -7.89 9.08 -10.33
C TYR A 162 -6.71 8.92 -9.37
N GLY A 163 -6.28 9.98 -8.74
CA GLY A 163 -5.12 9.93 -7.88
C GLY A 163 -4.77 11.28 -7.26
N ARG A 164 -3.52 11.42 -6.86
CA ARG A 164 -3.00 12.55 -6.11
C ARG A 164 -2.19 13.47 -7.00
N ASP A 165 -2.55 14.76 -7.03
CA ASP A 165 -1.73 15.78 -7.68
C ASP A 165 -0.45 16.07 -6.85
N PRO A 166 0.49 16.90 -7.34
CA PRO A 166 1.71 17.25 -6.62
C PRO A 166 1.47 17.92 -5.24
N ALA A 167 0.29 18.51 -5.04
CA ALA A 167 -0.14 19.07 -3.76
C ALA A 167 -0.84 18.03 -2.86
N ASN A 168 -0.83 16.75 -3.25
CA ASN A 168 -1.49 15.62 -2.58
C ASN A 168 -3.02 15.72 -2.55
N ALA A 169 -3.63 16.54 -3.42
CA ALA A 169 -5.08 16.60 -3.55
C ALA A 169 -5.58 15.53 -4.55
N LEU A 170 -6.72 14.91 -4.23
CA LEU A 170 -7.34 13.89 -5.06
C LEU A 170 -8.05 14.52 -6.26
N ARG A 171 -7.74 14.02 -7.47
CA ARG A 171 -8.28 14.53 -8.75
C ARG A 171 -8.45 13.44 -9.79
N TYR A 172 -9.27 13.71 -10.79
CA TYR A 172 -9.29 12.99 -12.06
C TYR A 172 -8.25 13.59 -13.02
N PHE A 173 -7.57 12.72 -13.75
CA PHE A 173 -6.61 13.11 -14.80
C PHE A 173 -7.12 12.57 -16.15
N SER A 174 -7.29 13.47 -17.11
CA SER A 174 -7.67 13.10 -18.49
C SER A 174 -6.50 12.51 -19.29
N VAL A 175 -5.29 12.63 -18.76
CA VAL A 175 -4.09 12.02 -19.30
C VAL A 175 -3.44 11.26 -18.16
N PRO A 176 -3.66 9.94 -18.07
CA PRO A 176 -2.99 9.10 -17.08
C PRO A 176 -1.46 9.15 -17.23
N THR A 177 -0.74 9.09 -16.10
CA THR A 177 0.71 9.28 -16.08
C THR A 177 1.46 8.11 -15.42
N PRO A 178 1.22 6.84 -15.82
CA PRO A 178 1.83 5.70 -15.19
C PRO A 178 3.36 5.75 -15.26
N GLY A 179 4.02 5.62 -14.12
CA GLY A 179 5.47 5.70 -13.97
C GLY A 179 6.01 7.12 -13.77
N ALA A 180 5.14 8.11 -13.59
CA ALA A 180 5.53 9.52 -13.45
C ALA A 180 4.64 10.29 -12.46
N ALA A 181 5.04 11.52 -12.15
CA ALA A 181 4.22 12.40 -11.32
C ALA A 181 2.97 12.83 -12.08
N ASN A 182 1.84 12.86 -11.38
CA ASN A 182 0.58 13.36 -11.91
C ASN A 182 0.64 14.88 -12.13
N GLY A 183 0.12 15.36 -13.25
CA GLY A 183 0.19 16.74 -13.69
C GLY A 183 -1.15 17.48 -13.65
#